data_153f67b054105185ab81924315560139
#
_entry.id   153f67b054105185ab81924315560139
#
_cell.length_a   1.000
_cell.length_b   1.000
_cell.length_c   1.000
_cell.angle_alpha   90.00
_cell.angle_beta   90.00
_cell.angle_gamma   90.00
#
_symmetry.space_group_name_H-M   'P 1'
#
loop_
_entity.id
_entity.type
_entity.pdbx_description
1 polymer ?
#
loop_
_entity_poly.entity_id
_entity_poly.type
_entity_poly.pdbx_seq_one_letter_code
_entity_poly.pdbx_strand_id
1 'polypeptide(L)'
;MVKFVLSPKEVEVFVPAKHIKCQTRKLLVEDNAGCKNLSMFRSEFEVGGYAEPHTHTFEQAYYILKGKGVVTIGKEEYKVKLGNAVIFPPNAEHSVKNVGKTPLWLIAINAPPK
;
A
#
# COMPACT_ATOMS: atom_id res chain seq x y z
N MET A 1 -11.30 -19.75 9.96
CA MET A 1 -11.56 -20.32 8.62
C MET A 1 -11.08 -19.33 7.55
N VAL A 2 -10.34 -19.83 6.58
CA VAL A 2 -9.87 -18.97 5.49
C VAL A 2 -10.94 -18.87 4.41
N LYS A 3 -10.91 -17.76 3.70
CA LYS A 3 -11.82 -17.51 2.59
C LYS A 3 -11.01 -17.27 1.33
N PHE A 4 -11.58 -17.61 0.19
CA PHE A 4 -10.92 -17.38 -1.10
C PHE A 4 -11.36 -16.07 -1.75
N VAL A 5 -12.46 -15.49 -1.30
CA VAL A 5 -12.97 -14.21 -1.83
C VAL A 5 -13.33 -13.34 -0.64
N LEU A 6 -12.75 -12.15 -0.59
CA LEU A 6 -13.00 -11.21 0.50
C LEU A 6 -13.32 -9.84 -0.09
N SER A 7 -14.17 -9.10 0.61
CA SER A 7 -14.48 -7.73 0.21
C SER A 7 -13.87 -6.75 1.22
N PRO A 8 -13.62 -5.51 0.81
CA PRO A 8 -13.01 -4.53 1.72
C PRO A 8 -13.80 -4.26 2.99
N LYS A 9 -15.10 -4.48 2.98
CA LYS A 9 -15.96 -4.20 4.14
C LYS A 9 -15.80 -5.23 5.26
N GLU A 10 -15.31 -6.42 4.95
CA GLU A 10 -15.28 -7.51 5.94
C GLU A 10 -13.89 -7.76 6.51
N VAL A 11 -12.87 -7.04 6.04
CA VAL A 11 -11.51 -7.29 6.49
C VAL A 11 -11.08 -6.28 7.55
N GLU A 12 -10.05 -6.64 8.30
CA GLU A 12 -9.50 -5.79 9.34
C GLU A 12 -8.92 -4.51 8.75
N VAL A 13 -9.14 -3.39 9.44
CA VAL A 13 -8.60 -2.08 9.08
C VAL A 13 -7.61 -1.68 10.17
N PHE A 14 -6.47 -1.12 9.77
CA PHE A 14 -5.47 -0.66 10.73
C PHE A 14 -4.72 0.52 10.15
N VAL A 15 -3.96 1.22 11.01
CA VAL A 15 -3.08 2.31 10.58
C VAL A 15 -1.65 1.79 10.70
N PRO A 16 -0.96 1.58 9.58
CA PRO A 16 0.43 1.09 9.65
C PRO A 16 1.34 2.11 10.31
N ALA A 17 2.45 1.63 10.88
CA ALA A 17 3.46 2.50 11.46
C ALA A 17 3.96 3.49 10.41
N LYS A 18 4.27 4.71 10.83
CA LYS A 18 4.79 5.78 9.96
C LYS A 18 3.82 6.24 8.87
N HIS A 19 2.55 5.87 8.98
CA HIS A 19 1.51 6.33 8.06
C HIS A 19 0.65 7.39 8.76
N ILE A 20 0.43 8.51 8.09
CA ILE A 20 -0.31 9.65 8.61
C ILE A 20 -1.53 9.89 7.73
N LYS A 21 -2.70 10.08 8.35
CA LYS A 21 -3.96 10.28 7.62
C LYS A 21 -4.19 9.17 6.59
N CYS A 22 -4.03 7.93 7.05
CA CYS A 22 -4.14 6.76 6.20
C CYS A 22 -4.76 5.63 7.00
N GLN A 23 -5.61 4.84 6.35
CA GLN A 23 -6.02 3.57 6.91
C GLN A 23 -5.79 2.49 5.85
N THR A 24 -5.51 1.29 6.31
CA THR A 24 -5.15 0.18 5.43
C THR A 24 -6.01 -1.02 5.75
N ARG A 25 -6.48 -1.71 4.71
CA ARG A 25 -7.33 -2.89 4.83
C ARG A 25 -6.51 -4.12 4.45
N LYS A 26 -6.59 -5.14 5.29
CA LYS A 26 -5.89 -6.41 5.07
C LYS A 26 -6.71 -7.26 4.12
N LEU A 27 -6.60 -7.01 2.83
CA LEU A 27 -7.42 -7.71 1.84
C LEU A 27 -7.11 -9.20 1.81
N LEU A 28 -5.82 -9.56 1.69
CA LEU A 28 -5.38 -10.96 1.68
C LEU A 28 -4.13 -11.07 2.54
N VAL A 29 -4.27 -11.77 3.66
CA VAL A 29 -3.14 -12.08 4.55
C VAL A 29 -3.29 -13.54 4.99
N GLU A 30 -2.30 -14.06 5.68
CA GLU A 30 -2.34 -15.45 6.10
C GLU A 30 -3.56 -15.75 6.96
N ASP A 31 -3.88 -14.86 7.90
CA ASP A 31 -4.97 -15.08 8.86
C ASP A 31 -6.34 -15.20 8.19
N ASN A 32 -6.61 -14.41 7.16
CA ASN A 32 -7.95 -14.39 6.56
C ASN A 32 -8.06 -15.21 5.27
N ALA A 33 -6.97 -15.37 4.54
CA ALA A 33 -7.00 -16.02 3.23
C ALA A 33 -6.03 -17.21 3.12
N GLY A 34 -5.18 -17.42 4.13
CA GLY A 34 -4.24 -18.54 4.12
C GLY A 34 -3.08 -18.37 3.15
N CYS A 35 -2.85 -17.18 2.63
CA CYS A 35 -1.77 -16.98 1.65
C CYS A 35 -0.41 -17.05 2.34
N LYS A 36 0.56 -17.69 1.66
CA LYS A 36 1.88 -17.95 2.21
C LYS A 36 2.99 -17.16 1.52
N ASN A 37 2.78 -16.79 0.27
CA ASN A 37 3.85 -16.21 -0.56
C ASN A 37 3.65 -14.75 -0.90
N LEU A 38 2.50 -14.20 -0.54
CA LEU A 38 2.22 -12.77 -0.75
C LEU A 38 1.20 -12.29 0.28
N SER A 39 1.09 -10.98 0.41
CA SER A 39 -0.03 -10.35 1.11
C SER A 39 -0.50 -9.18 0.27
N MET A 40 -1.76 -8.80 0.43
CA MET A 40 -2.37 -7.73 -0.35
C MET A 40 -3.16 -6.82 0.58
N PHE A 41 -2.93 -5.52 0.43
CA PHE A 41 -3.55 -4.48 1.25
C PHE A 41 -4.14 -3.41 0.34
N ARG A 42 -5.17 -2.72 0.83
CA ARG A 42 -5.61 -1.47 0.20
C ARG A 42 -5.35 -0.34 1.18
N SER A 43 -4.49 0.60 0.81
CA SER A 43 -4.20 1.77 1.62
C SER A 43 -4.99 2.95 1.09
N GLU A 44 -5.60 3.70 2.01
CA GLU A 44 -6.50 4.81 1.71
C GLU A 44 -5.93 6.04 2.41
N PHE A 45 -5.28 6.90 1.64
CA PHE A 45 -4.69 8.14 2.15
C PHE A 45 -5.66 9.29 1.95
N GLU A 46 -6.00 9.98 3.05
CA GLU A 46 -6.79 11.21 2.95
C GLU A 46 -5.95 12.30 2.29
N VAL A 47 -6.58 13.38 1.90
CA VAL A 47 -5.88 14.55 1.39
C VAL A 47 -4.84 14.97 2.43
N GLY A 48 -3.58 15.12 1.99
CA GLY A 48 -2.47 15.42 2.89
C GLY A 48 -1.88 14.21 3.60
N GLY A 49 -2.44 13.03 3.39
CA GLY A 49 -1.92 11.82 4.00
C GLY A 49 -0.63 11.34 3.34
N TYR A 50 0.18 10.62 4.10
CA TYR A 50 1.47 10.16 3.59
C TYR A 50 2.01 9.01 4.44
N ALA A 51 2.97 8.28 3.87
CA ALA A 51 3.80 7.33 4.59
C ALA A 51 5.21 7.90 4.64
N GLU A 52 5.81 7.93 5.83
CA GLU A 52 7.18 8.42 5.99
C GLU A 52 8.16 7.48 5.33
N PRO A 53 9.37 7.95 4.98
CA PRO A 53 10.36 7.09 4.36
C PRO A 53 10.67 5.87 5.23
N HIS A 54 10.72 4.71 4.59
CA HIS A 54 11.00 3.45 5.28
C HIS A 54 11.55 2.44 4.28
N THR A 55 12.08 1.33 4.81
CA THR A 55 12.62 0.24 4.00
C THR A 55 11.96 -1.07 4.42
N HIS A 56 11.93 -2.02 3.48
CA HIS A 56 11.47 -3.37 3.74
C HIS A 56 12.48 -4.34 3.17
N THR A 57 12.56 -5.53 3.77
CA THR A 57 13.42 -6.60 3.25
C THR A 57 12.73 -7.40 2.15
N PHE A 58 11.45 -7.18 1.94
CA PHE A 58 10.66 -7.85 0.91
C PHE A 58 10.39 -6.92 -0.26
N GLU A 59 9.98 -7.50 -1.38
CA GLU A 59 9.58 -6.75 -2.56
C GLU A 59 8.16 -6.25 -2.36
N GLN A 60 7.88 -5.03 -2.81
CA GLN A 60 6.54 -4.44 -2.67
C GLN A 60 6.14 -3.80 -3.99
N ALA A 61 4.88 -3.95 -4.34
CA ALA A 61 4.31 -3.32 -5.52
C ALA A 61 3.06 -2.54 -5.13
N TYR A 62 2.83 -1.43 -5.82
CA TYR A 62 1.59 -0.65 -5.69
C TYR A 62 0.86 -0.65 -7.02
N TYR A 63 -0.46 -0.62 -6.94
CA TYR A 63 -1.32 -0.29 -8.08
C TYR A 63 -2.27 0.81 -7.62
N ILE A 64 -2.27 1.94 -8.32
CA ILE A 64 -3.05 3.11 -7.90
C ILE A 64 -4.48 2.97 -8.39
N LEU A 65 -5.44 2.94 -7.45
CA LEU A 65 -6.86 2.74 -7.73
C LEU A 65 -7.59 4.06 -7.98
N LYS A 66 -7.20 5.13 -7.28
CA LYS A 66 -7.83 6.44 -7.47
C LYS A 66 -6.94 7.51 -6.88
N GLY A 67 -7.09 8.74 -7.40
CA GLY A 67 -6.33 9.87 -6.93
C GLY A 67 -4.96 9.95 -7.58
N LYS A 68 -4.11 10.79 -7.02
CA LYS A 68 -2.75 10.98 -7.49
C LYS A 68 -1.83 11.32 -6.34
N GLY A 69 -0.55 11.01 -6.49
CA GLY A 69 0.41 11.24 -5.44
C GLY A 69 1.82 11.34 -5.98
N VAL A 70 2.77 11.37 -5.04
CA VAL A 70 4.19 11.32 -5.35
C VAL A 70 4.78 10.15 -4.57
N VAL A 71 5.52 9.32 -5.28
CA VAL A 71 6.28 8.20 -4.70
C VAL A 71 7.74 8.56 -4.80
N THR A 72 8.47 8.41 -3.71
CA THR A 72 9.92 8.65 -3.69
C THR A 72 10.62 7.31 -3.48
N ILE A 73 11.55 6.96 -4.36
CA ILE A 73 12.35 5.75 -4.26
C ILE A 73 13.81 6.17 -4.26
N GLY A 74 14.50 5.93 -3.14
CA GLY A 74 15.82 6.47 -2.94
C GLY A 74 15.75 8.00 -2.94
N LYS A 75 16.34 8.63 -3.93
CA LYS A 75 16.33 10.09 -4.06
C LYS A 75 15.47 10.57 -5.22
N GLU A 76 14.81 9.66 -5.95
CA GLU A 76 14.04 10.00 -7.12
C GLU A 76 12.56 10.09 -6.79
N GLU A 77 11.90 11.14 -7.28
CA GLU A 77 10.46 11.34 -7.10
C GLU A 77 9.72 11.01 -8.38
N TYR A 78 8.60 10.33 -8.24
CA TYR A 78 7.76 9.93 -9.36
C TYR A 78 6.32 10.36 -9.08
N LYS A 79 5.72 11.07 -10.02
CA LYS A 79 4.30 11.40 -9.94
C LYS A 79 3.52 10.17 -10.38
N VAL A 80 2.53 9.80 -9.58
CA VAL A 80 1.70 8.63 -9.88
C VAL A 80 0.23 9.03 -9.86
N LYS A 81 -0.57 8.29 -10.60
CA LYS A 81 -2.01 8.51 -10.68
C LYS A 81 -2.72 7.20 -10.93
N LEU A 82 -4.03 7.24 -10.89
CA LEU A 82 -4.91 6.13 -11.20
C LEU A 82 -4.37 5.32 -12.40
N GLY A 83 -4.23 4.02 -12.19
CA GLY A 83 -3.77 3.08 -13.22
C GLY A 83 -2.28 2.84 -13.27
N ASN A 84 -1.48 3.64 -12.55
CA ASN A 84 -0.04 3.41 -12.51
C ASN A 84 0.31 2.24 -11.60
N ALA A 85 1.33 1.48 -11.99
CA ALA A 85 1.91 0.43 -11.16
C ALA A 85 3.32 0.87 -10.74
N VAL A 86 3.69 0.55 -9.50
CA VAL A 86 4.98 0.95 -8.94
C VAL A 86 5.62 -0.29 -8.32
N ILE A 87 6.93 -0.43 -8.49
CA ILE A 87 7.68 -1.51 -7.85
C ILE A 87 8.75 -0.93 -6.94
N PHE A 88 8.82 -1.45 -5.72
CA PHE A 88 9.86 -1.08 -4.75
C PHE A 88 10.76 -2.30 -4.55
N PRO A 89 12.02 -2.23 -5.00
CA PRO A 89 12.95 -3.33 -4.74
C PRO A 89 13.19 -3.51 -3.24
N PRO A 90 13.56 -4.72 -2.81
CA PRO A 90 13.94 -4.92 -1.41
C PRO A 90 15.03 -3.94 -0.98
N ASN A 91 14.90 -3.44 0.23
CA ASN A 91 15.88 -2.55 0.88
C ASN A 91 15.98 -1.14 0.28
N ALA A 92 15.19 -0.80 -0.74
CA ALA A 92 15.17 0.56 -1.26
C ALA A 92 14.30 1.42 -0.35
N GLU A 93 14.84 2.54 0.14
CA GLU A 93 14.05 3.47 0.94
C GLU A 93 12.97 4.10 0.06
N HIS A 94 11.76 4.16 0.55
CA HIS A 94 10.67 4.71 -0.23
C HIS A 94 9.63 5.37 0.67
N SER A 95 8.84 6.25 0.05
CA SER A 95 7.73 6.94 0.70
C SER A 95 6.66 7.24 -0.32
N VAL A 96 5.46 7.58 0.16
CA VAL A 96 4.35 7.97 -0.70
C VAL A 96 3.60 9.12 -0.04
N LYS A 97 3.10 10.04 -0.85
CA LYS A 97 2.38 11.20 -0.36
C LYS A 97 1.20 11.51 -1.28
N ASN A 98 0.04 11.76 -0.69
CA ASN A 98 -1.12 12.24 -1.42
C ASN A 98 -0.96 13.73 -1.63
N VAL A 99 -0.74 14.14 -2.87
CA VAL A 99 -0.58 15.56 -3.23
C VAL A 99 -1.79 16.08 -4.01
N GLY A 100 -2.82 15.26 -4.16
CA GLY A 100 -4.03 15.65 -4.87
C GLY A 100 -5.06 16.28 -3.95
N LYS A 101 -6.23 16.54 -4.50
CA LYS A 101 -7.36 17.15 -3.77
C LYS A 101 -8.43 16.12 -3.42
N THR A 102 -8.18 14.86 -3.72
CA THR A 102 -9.10 13.75 -3.41
C THR A 102 -8.28 12.65 -2.74
N PRO A 103 -8.95 11.68 -2.09
CA PRO A 103 -8.23 10.55 -1.49
C PRO A 103 -7.38 9.81 -2.51
N LEU A 104 -6.25 9.29 -2.05
CA LEU A 104 -5.36 8.44 -2.84
C LEU A 104 -5.53 7.01 -2.33
N TRP A 105 -6.02 6.13 -3.18
CA TRP A 105 -6.21 4.72 -2.84
C TRP A 105 -5.30 3.87 -3.69
N LEU A 106 -4.63 2.93 -3.05
CA LEU A 106 -3.72 2.02 -3.76
C LEU A 106 -3.81 0.62 -3.19
N ILE A 107 -3.49 -0.34 -4.04
CA ILE A 107 -3.28 -1.72 -3.62
C ILE A 107 -1.78 -1.89 -3.40
N ALA A 108 -1.40 -2.47 -2.26
CA ALA A 108 -0.02 -2.80 -1.96
C ALA A 108 0.09 -4.32 -1.88
N ILE A 109 1.07 -4.87 -2.58
CA ILE A 109 1.35 -6.30 -2.57
C ILE A 109 2.77 -6.50 -2.04
N ASN A 110 2.91 -7.36 -1.03
CA ASN A 110 4.22 -7.69 -0.45
C ASN A 110 4.54 -9.15 -0.77
N ALA A 111 5.76 -9.40 -1.23
CA ALA A 111 6.22 -10.75 -1.53
C ALA A 111 7.70 -10.88 -1.16
N PRO A 112 8.03 -11.78 -0.23
CA PRO A 112 7.12 -12.57 0.59
C PRO A 112 6.30 -11.70 1.54
N PRO A 113 5.26 -12.23 2.14
CA PRO A 113 4.43 -11.45 3.04
C PRO A 113 5.19 -11.10 4.29
N LYS A 114 4.72 -10.05 4.91
CA LYS A 114 5.31 -9.62 6.13
C LYS A 114 4.27 -9.60 7.22
#